data_0e671c34c6f020fa4dff99820e896b04
#
_entry.id   0e671c34c6f020fa4dff99820e896b04
#
_cell.length_a   1.000
_cell.length_b   1.000
_cell.length_c   1.000
_cell.angle_alpha   90.00
_cell.angle_beta   90.00
_cell.angle_gamma   90.00
#
_symmetry.space_group_name_H-M   'P 1'
#
loop_
_entity.id
_entity.type
_entity.pdbx_description
1 polymer ?
#
loop_
_entity_poly.entity_id
_entity_poly.type
_entity_poly.pdbx_seq_one_letter_code
_entity_poly.pdbx_strand_id
1 'polypeptide(L)'
;MKGLLKNVFKIIAVLLVVTIVFFLWASSSTMDEKKYQQLVTNQFKKPSNKDSIYSIVTYNIGYLSGMTNNLPVAKPKELFDKNLENVIEEIKAVNPDIIAFQEIDYGASRSYEINQQNEIAKLGYNYISQSVNWDETYVPFPYWPPTIHFGKVVSGQSIISKYLLKNDKRIVLERVKNNPFYRDAFYLERLAQVVTVELEGKEVILINVHLEAFDAQTRANQFEEVLTIFNKYKTTHPTILLGDFNSEARSEKAIIQKIFAMDNVGNAAFNVLNIENTFNSKDPFQRIDYIFYTEKTIEYISGKVLTQFGEASDHLPVEMKFKLK
;
A
#
# COMPACT_ATOMS: atom_id res chain seq x y z
N MET A 1 -31.79 10.04 -48.11
CA MET A 1 -31.97 9.60 -46.70
C MET A 1 -31.40 8.19 -46.43
N LYS A 2 -31.82 7.12 -47.13
CA LYS A 2 -31.31 5.73 -46.83
C LYS A 2 -29.80 5.58 -46.92
N GLY A 3 -29.09 6.23 -47.86
CA GLY A 3 -27.63 6.17 -47.99
C GLY A 3 -26.90 6.89 -46.85
N LEU A 4 -27.41 8.03 -46.39
CA LEU A 4 -26.86 8.78 -45.28
C LEU A 4 -26.99 7.97 -43.99
N LEU A 5 -28.14 7.39 -43.70
CA LEU A 5 -28.39 6.55 -42.53
C LEU A 5 -27.43 5.34 -42.50
N LYS A 6 -27.23 4.70 -43.67
CA LYS A 6 -26.26 3.57 -43.79
C LYS A 6 -24.83 3.98 -43.49
N ASN A 7 -24.41 5.19 -43.94
CA ASN A 7 -23.05 5.69 -43.64
C ASN A 7 -22.91 6.07 -42.17
N VAL A 8 -23.91 6.73 -41.57
CA VAL A 8 -23.92 7.02 -40.12
C VAL A 8 -23.82 5.73 -39.29
N PHE A 9 -24.61 4.70 -39.65
CA PHE A 9 -24.52 3.41 -38.97
C PHE A 9 -23.14 2.75 -39.07
N LYS A 10 -22.48 2.82 -40.25
CA LYS A 10 -21.11 2.32 -40.40
C LYS A 10 -20.12 3.06 -39.52
N ILE A 11 -20.22 4.40 -39.44
CA ILE A 11 -19.36 5.22 -38.60
C ILE A 11 -19.53 4.83 -37.12
N ILE A 12 -20.80 4.70 -36.68
CA ILE A 12 -21.08 4.29 -35.28
C ILE A 12 -20.52 2.89 -35.01
N ALA A 13 -20.69 1.94 -35.94
CA ALA A 13 -20.13 0.60 -35.79
C ALA A 13 -18.60 0.59 -35.69
N VAL A 14 -17.93 1.39 -36.54
CA VAL A 14 -16.46 1.54 -36.47
C VAL A 14 -16.04 2.16 -35.13
N LEU A 15 -16.69 3.23 -34.68
CA LEU A 15 -16.38 3.87 -33.38
C LEU A 15 -16.56 2.88 -32.22
N LEU A 16 -17.64 2.08 -32.25
CA LEU A 16 -17.88 1.07 -31.23
C LEU A 16 -16.76 0.01 -31.21
N VAL A 17 -16.35 -0.49 -32.37
CA VAL A 17 -15.25 -1.46 -32.46
C VAL A 17 -13.95 -0.85 -31.93
N VAL A 18 -13.62 0.39 -32.32
CA VAL A 18 -12.43 1.09 -31.84
C VAL A 18 -12.48 1.26 -30.31
N THR A 19 -13.62 1.63 -29.75
CA THR A 19 -13.80 1.77 -28.29
C THR A 19 -13.60 0.43 -27.57
N ILE A 20 -14.17 -0.66 -28.09
CA ILE A 20 -14.00 -2.00 -27.52
C ILE A 20 -12.54 -2.43 -27.58
N VAL A 21 -11.87 -2.27 -28.72
CA VAL A 21 -10.45 -2.64 -28.89
C VAL A 21 -9.58 -1.81 -27.93
N PHE A 22 -9.84 -0.50 -27.85
CA PHE A 22 -9.13 0.38 -26.90
C PHE A 22 -9.36 -0.07 -25.46
N PHE A 23 -10.60 -0.38 -25.06
CA PHE A 23 -10.92 -0.83 -23.70
C PHE A 23 -10.18 -2.13 -23.35
N LEU A 24 -10.22 -3.14 -24.24
CA LEU A 24 -9.54 -4.42 -24.02
C LEU A 24 -8.01 -4.27 -23.96
N TRP A 25 -7.44 -3.40 -24.79
CA TRP A 25 -6.01 -3.08 -24.73
C TRP A 25 -5.65 -2.31 -23.46
N ALA A 26 -6.41 -1.29 -23.11
CA ALA A 26 -6.14 -0.42 -21.98
C ALA A 26 -6.22 -1.16 -20.63
N SER A 27 -7.20 -2.07 -20.50
CA SER A 27 -7.41 -2.91 -19.31
C SER A 27 -6.64 -4.23 -19.32
N SER A 28 -5.67 -4.37 -20.21
CA SER A 28 -4.80 -5.55 -20.20
C SER A 28 -3.60 -5.34 -19.27
N SER A 29 -3.16 -6.42 -18.61
CA SER A 29 -1.94 -6.42 -17.79
C SER A 29 -0.68 -6.21 -18.66
N THR A 30 0.34 -5.61 -18.06
CA THR A 30 1.64 -5.37 -18.70
C THR A 30 2.67 -6.45 -18.40
N MET A 31 2.41 -7.30 -17.39
CA MET A 31 3.29 -8.37 -16.95
C MET A 31 2.54 -9.68 -16.69
N ASP A 32 3.27 -10.78 -16.61
CA ASP A 32 2.73 -12.10 -16.20
C ASP A 32 2.33 -12.05 -14.71
N GLU A 33 1.13 -12.50 -14.38
CA GLU A 33 0.61 -12.56 -13.00
C GLU A 33 1.51 -13.36 -12.04
N LYS A 34 2.30 -14.31 -12.56
CA LYS A 34 3.31 -15.04 -11.77
C LYS A 34 4.39 -14.12 -11.20
N LYS A 35 4.53 -12.92 -11.75
CA LYS A 35 5.46 -11.88 -11.29
C LYS A 35 4.82 -10.88 -10.33
N TYR A 36 3.54 -11.02 -10.01
CA TYR A 36 2.85 -10.13 -9.08
C TYR A 36 3.31 -10.31 -7.63
N GLN A 37 3.90 -11.47 -7.34
CA GLN A 37 4.50 -11.78 -6.04
C GLN A 37 5.97 -12.12 -6.24
N GLN A 38 6.88 -11.36 -5.61
CA GLN A 38 8.32 -11.56 -5.76
C GLN A 38 9.06 -11.30 -4.45
N LEU A 39 10.00 -12.20 -4.14
CA LEU A 39 11.07 -11.94 -3.18
C LEU A 39 12.34 -11.54 -3.94
N VAL A 40 12.85 -10.33 -3.65
CA VAL A 40 14.06 -9.80 -4.25
C VAL A 40 15.15 -9.68 -3.17
N THR A 41 16.36 -10.09 -3.53
CA THR A 41 17.54 -9.94 -2.67
C THR A 41 18.57 -9.05 -3.34
N ASN A 42 18.93 -7.96 -2.68
CA ASN A 42 19.97 -7.02 -3.09
C ASN A 42 21.27 -7.28 -2.31
N GLN A 43 22.36 -6.61 -2.73
CA GLN A 43 23.67 -6.71 -2.09
C GLN A 43 24.16 -5.32 -1.68
N PHE A 44 23.34 -4.56 -0.96
CA PHE A 44 23.77 -3.28 -0.40
C PHE A 44 24.62 -3.51 0.86
N LYS A 45 25.42 -2.51 1.22
CA LYS A 45 26.22 -2.56 2.45
C LYS A 45 25.27 -2.68 3.65
N LYS A 46 25.42 -3.77 4.41
CA LYS A 46 24.59 -4.00 5.61
C LYS A 46 24.95 -2.98 6.68
N PRO A 47 23.98 -2.25 7.26
CA PRO A 47 24.22 -1.53 8.50
C PRO A 47 24.52 -2.55 9.60
N SER A 48 25.54 -2.25 10.45
CA SER A 48 25.82 -3.07 11.61
C SER A 48 24.82 -2.73 12.71
N ASN A 49 23.72 -3.47 12.81
CA ASN A 49 22.83 -3.36 13.97
C ASN A 49 23.20 -4.45 14.97
N LYS A 50 23.53 -4.06 16.21
CA LYS A 50 23.88 -4.98 17.32
C LYS A 50 22.81 -4.95 18.43
N ASP A 51 21.77 -4.13 18.26
CA ASP A 51 20.77 -3.94 19.30
C ASP A 51 19.61 -4.92 19.09
N SER A 52 19.14 -5.51 20.21
CA SER A 52 17.93 -6.37 20.23
C SER A 52 16.64 -5.54 20.14
N ILE A 53 16.70 -4.25 19.76
CA ILE A 53 15.54 -3.40 19.52
C ILE A 53 15.38 -3.25 18.01
N TYR A 54 14.25 -3.70 17.51
CA TYR A 54 13.86 -3.60 16.10
C TYR A 54 12.90 -2.45 15.89
N SER A 55 12.92 -1.89 14.67
CA SER A 55 11.98 -0.85 14.27
C SER A 55 11.27 -1.23 12.97
N ILE A 56 9.96 -0.99 12.94
CA ILE A 56 9.11 -1.20 11.77
C ILE A 56 8.26 0.04 11.53
N VAL A 57 8.12 0.41 10.26
CA VAL A 57 7.29 1.53 9.81
C VAL A 57 6.23 1.01 8.84
N THR A 58 4.99 1.47 8.97
CA THR A 58 3.97 1.37 7.90
C THR A 58 3.78 2.72 7.26
N TYR A 59 3.68 2.76 5.94
CA TYR A 59 3.53 3.99 5.18
C TYR A 59 2.72 3.81 3.89
N ASN A 60 1.50 4.34 3.87
CA ASN A 60 0.82 4.59 2.60
C ASN A 60 1.54 5.78 1.94
N ILE A 61 2.39 5.48 0.93
CA ILE A 61 3.28 6.47 0.30
C ILE A 61 2.56 7.31 -0.76
N GLY A 62 1.27 7.02 -1.06
CA GLY A 62 0.44 7.78 -2.00
C GLY A 62 1.09 7.96 -3.37
N TYR A 63 1.82 6.95 -3.84
CA TYR A 63 2.58 7.00 -5.10
C TYR A 63 3.55 8.18 -5.19
N LEU A 64 3.93 8.82 -4.08
CA LEU A 64 4.69 10.06 -3.99
C LEU A 64 4.01 11.27 -4.65
N SER A 65 2.70 11.22 -4.85
CA SER A 65 1.92 12.32 -5.43
C SER A 65 1.52 13.39 -4.41
N GLY A 66 1.92 13.24 -3.15
CA GLY A 66 1.64 14.19 -2.08
C GLY A 66 0.15 14.47 -1.93
N MET A 67 -0.19 15.70 -1.60
CA MET A 67 -1.57 16.14 -1.46
C MET A 67 -2.39 16.13 -2.76
N THR A 68 -1.77 15.80 -3.89
CA THR A 68 -2.47 15.65 -5.18
C THR A 68 -2.88 14.20 -5.48
N ASN A 69 -2.62 13.28 -4.53
CA ASN A 69 -3.05 11.90 -4.68
C ASN A 69 -4.56 11.83 -4.96
N ASN A 70 -4.95 11.00 -5.93
CA ASN A 70 -6.33 10.82 -6.40
C ASN A 70 -7.04 12.09 -6.94
N LEU A 71 -6.36 13.24 -7.03
CA LEU A 71 -6.92 14.43 -7.64
C LEU A 71 -6.74 14.44 -9.17
N PRO A 72 -7.75 14.95 -9.93
CA PRO A 72 -7.69 15.05 -11.38
C PRO A 72 -6.90 16.28 -11.84
N VAL A 73 -5.64 16.39 -11.41
CA VAL A 73 -4.74 17.50 -11.70
C VAL A 73 -3.44 17.03 -12.34
N ALA A 74 -2.80 17.90 -13.11
CA ALA A 74 -1.47 17.63 -13.63
C ALA A 74 -0.46 17.53 -12.47
N LYS A 75 0.42 16.52 -12.55
CA LYS A 75 1.46 16.25 -11.56
C LYS A 75 2.82 16.34 -12.25
N PRO A 76 3.57 17.44 -12.07
CA PRO A 76 4.88 17.61 -12.71
C PRO A 76 5.92 16.66 -12.11
N LYS A 77 6.97 16.34 -12.88
CA LYS A 77 8.04 15.44 -12.44
C LYS A 77 8.73 15.93 -11.16
N GLU A 78 8.90 17.23 -11.05
CA GLU A 78 9.53 17.90 -9.91
C GLU A 78 8.81 17.61 -8.58
N LEU A 79 7.49 17.38 -8.62
CA LEU A 79 6.72 16.97 -7.44
C LEU A 79 7.19 15.59 -6.94
N PHE A 80 7.30 14.62 -7.85
CA PHE A 80 7.72 13.26 -7.49
C PHE A 80 9.19 13.22 -7.06
N ASP A 81 10.07 13.92 -7.76
CA ASP A 81 11.49 14.01 -7.43
C ASP A 81 11.69 14.59 -6.02
N LYS A 82 11.02 15.72 -5.72
CA LYS A 82 11.06 16.36 -4.39
C LYS A 82 10.51 15.46 -3.29
N ASN A 83 9.37 14.81 -3.54
CA ASN A 83 8.75 13.94 -2.55
C ASN A 83 9.60 12.69 -2.30
N LEU A 84 10.21 12.11 -3.34
CA LEU A 84 11.13 10.99 -3.21
C LEU A 84 12.38 11.39 -2.41
N GLU A 85 12.98 12.54 -2.70
CA GLU A 85 14.14 13.06 -1.97
C GLU A 85 13.81 13.25 -0.49
N ASN A 86 12.68 13.91 -0.18
CA ASN A 86 12.22 14.08 1.20
C ASN A 86 12.03 12.74 1.92
N VAL A 87 11.34 11.78 1.29
CA VAL A 87 11.11 10.45 1.88
C VAL A 87 12.44 9.72 2.12
N ILE A 88 13.40 9.81 1.19
CA ILE A 88 14.73 9.21 1.34
C ILE A 88 15.48 9.86 2.51
N GLU A 89 15.45 11.17 2.67
CA GLU A 89 16.09 11.87 3.78
C GLU A 89 15.48 11.49 5.12
N GLU A 90 14.15 11.47 5.22
CA GLU A 90 13.46 11.11 6.46
C GLU A 90 13.65 9.62 6.82
N ILE A 91 13.62 8.71 5.83
CA ILE A 91 13.93 7.30 6.08
C ILE A 91 15.38 7.13 6.56
N LYS A 92 16.34 7.89 6.03
CA LYS A 92 17.72 7.88 6.55
C LYS A 92 17.81 8.36 8.00
N ALA A 93 17.06 9.41 8.35
CA ALA A 93 17.02 9.96 9.70
C ALA A 93 16.39 9.00 10.71
N VAL A 94 15.27 8.38 10.37
CA VAL A 94 14.56 7.38 11.19
C VAL A 94 15.32 6.05 11.22
N ASN A 95 15.90 5.66 10.08
CA ASN A 95 16.68 4.44 9.86
C ASN A 95 15.96 3.14 10.29
N PRO A 96 14.68 2.93 9.93
CA PRO A 96 13.94 1.76 10.36
C PRO A 96 14.56 0.47 9.81
N ASP A 97 14.30 -0.64 10.50
CA ASP A 97 14.79 -1.96 10.09
C ASP A 97 13.92 -2.59 9.01
N ILE A 98 12.63 -2.31 9.08
CA ILE A 98 11.59 -2.82 8.17
C ILE A 98 10.64 -1.69 7.83
N ILE A 99 10.23 -1.62 6.56
CA ILE A 99 9.18 -0.69 6.11
C ILE A 99 8.15 -1.46 5.29
N ALA A 100 6.88 -1.28 5.63
CA ALA A 100 5.75 -1.80 4.87
C ALA A 100 5.04 -0.63 4.17
N PHE A 101 5.06 -0.66 2.85
CA PHE A 101 4.45 0.36 2.00
C PHE A 101 3.10 -0.10 1.45
N GLN A 102 2.20 0.85 1.32
CA GLN A 102 0.99 0.78 0.50
C GLN A 102 1.08 1.90 -0.55
N GLU A 103 0.37 1.75 -1.67
CA GLU A 103 0.36 2.71 -2.78
C GLU A 103 1.77 3.08 -3.28
N ILE A 104 2.60 2.08 -3.61
CA ILE A 104 3.95 2.26 -4.12
C ILE A 104 4.04 1.90 -5.61
N ASP A 105 4.65 2.76 -6.44
CA ASP A 105 4.83 2.53 -7.88
C ASP A 105 6.10 1.76 -8.20
N TYR A 106 5.98 0.82 -9.16
CA TYR A 106 7.08 0.02 -9.72
C TYR A 106 7.41 0.42 -11.16
N GLY A 107 7.37 1.72 -11.46
CA GLY A 107 7.60 2.27 -12.80
C GLY A 107 6.30 2.59 -13.54
N ALA A 108 5.33 3.18 -12.85
CA ALA A 108 4.11 3.70 -13.46
C ALA A 108 4.37 5.00 -14.24
N SER A 109 3.64 5.22 -15.34
CA SER A 109 3.79 6.44 -16.14
C SER A 109 3.38 7.71 -15.38
N ARG A 110 2.38 7.60 -14.49
CA ARG A 110 1.95 8.73 -13.63
C ARG A 110 3.05 9.28 -12.73
N SER A 111 4.02 8.45 -12.36
CA SER A 111 5.19 8.79 -11.54
C SER A 111 6.50 8.79 -12.33
N TYR A 112 6.43 9.04 -13.66
CA TYR A 112 7.58 9.17 -14.56
C TYR A 112 8.48 7.93 -14.58
N GLU A 113 7.85 6.75 -14.49
CA GLU A 113 8.50 5.45 -14.53
C GLU A 113 9.53 5.20 -13.42
N ILE A 114 9.43 5.97 -12.33
CA ILE A 114 10.26 5.77 -11.15
C ILE A 114 9.83 4.48 -10.45
N ASN A 115 10.76 3.55 -10.24
CA ASN A 115 10.54 2.43 -9.32
C ASN A 115 10.87 2.89 -7.90
N GLN A 116 9.85 3.38 -7.20
CA GLN A 116 9.96 4.00 -5.87
C GLN A 116 10.54 3.02 -4.84
N GLN A 117 10.11 1.75 -4.90
CA GLN A 117 10.63 0.69 -4.04
C GLN A 117 12.15 0.53 -4.20
N ASN A 118 12.63 0.47 -5.43
CA ASN A 118 14.05 0.25 -5.71
C ASN A 118 14.89 1.45 -5.29
N GLU A 119 14.39 2.67 -5.49
CA GLU A 119 15.11 3.88 -5.05
C GLU A 119 15.28 3.91 -3.53
N ILE A 120 14.21 3.61 -2.78
CA ILE A 120 14.25 3.57 -1.33
C ILE A 120 15.12 2.41 -0.82
N ALA A 121 15.07 1.25 -1.49
CA ALA A 121 15.86 0.07 -1.07
C ALA A 121 17.38 0.31 -1.11
N LYS A 122 17.87 1.25 -1.93
CA LYS A 122 19.30 1.65 -1.97
C LYS A 122 19.83 2.16 -0.64
N LEU A 123 18.95 2.50 0.32
CA LEU A 123 19.33 2.87 1.69
C LEU A 123 19.86 1.70 2.54
N GLY A 124 19.96 0.50 1.98
CA GLY A 124 20.52 -0.68 2.63
C GLY A 124 19.49 -1.79 2.90
N TYR A 125 18.31 -1.71 2.33
CA TYR A 125 17.29 -2.75 2.45
C TYR A 125 17.56 -3.86 1.44
N ASN A 126 18.19 -4.93 1.92
CA ASN A 126 18.63 -6.02 1.06
C ASN A 126 17.51 -6.98 0.66
N TYR A 127 16.44 -7.04 1.41
CA TYR A 127 15.36 -7.99 1.20
C TYR A 127 14.06 -7.26 0.95
N ILE A 128 13.38 -7.65 -0.12
CA ILE A 128 12.14 -7.03 -0.56
C ILE A 128 11.11 -8.12 -0.83
N SER A 129 9.91 -7.98 -0.28
CA SER A 129 8.70 -8.68 -0.73
C SER A 129 7.84 -7.68 -1.49
N GLN A 130 7.66 -7.91 -2.78
CA GLN A 130 6.84 -7.09 -3.68
C GLN A 130 5.52 -7.80 -3.96
N SER A 131 4.40 -7.08 -3.88
CA SER A 131 3.07 -7.57 -4.23
C SER A 131 2.35 -6.55 -5.10
N VAL A 132 2.27 -6.84 -6.41
CA VAL A 132 1.56 -5.99 -7.39
C VAL A 132 0.07 -6.09 -7.13
N ASN A 133 -0.64 -4.97 -7.08
CA ASN A 133 -2.08 -4.91 -6.92
C ASN A 133 -2.79 -4.11 -8.03
N TRP A 134 -2.03 -3.45 -8.88
CA TRP A 134 -2.52 -2.70 -10.02
C TRP A 134 -1.53 -2.81 -11.17
N ASP A 135 -1.94 -3.45 -12.25
CA ASP A 135 -1.15 -3.64 -13.48
C ASP A 135 -2.06 -3.47 -14.68
N GLU A 136 -1.98 -2.30 -15.31
CA GLU A 136 -2.80 -1.92 -16.46
C GLU A 136 -1.95 -1.27 -17.54
N THR A 137 -2.19 -1.65 -18.79
CA THR A 137 -1.50 -1.05 -19.94
C THR A 137 -1.77 0.44 -20.04
N TYR A 138 -3.01 0.88 -19.74
CA TYR A 138 -3.36 2.30 -19.79
C TYR A 138 -4.59 2.62 -18.95
N VAL A 139 -4.43 3.34 -17.86
CA VAL A 139 -5.53 3.82 -17.02
C VAL A 139 -5.94 5.23 -17.47
N PRO A 140 -7.15 5.38 -18.07
CA PRO A 140 -7.64 6.67 -18.57
C PRO A 140 -8.23 7.54 -17.46
N PHE A 141 -7.54 7.65 -16.32
CA PHE A 141 -7.97 8.51 -15.21
C PHE A 141 -6.97 9.65 -15.02
N PRO A 142 -7.46 10.88 -14.74
CA PRO A 142 -8.86 11.32 -14.81
C PRO A 142 -9.34 11.32 -16.26
N TYR A 143 -10.62 11.05 -16.51
CA TYR A 143 -11.16 10.86 -17.88
C TYR A 143 -10.94 12.06 -18.82
N TRP A 144 -10.72 13.23 -18.27
CA TRP A 144 -10.46 14.45 -19.02
C TRP A 144 -9.62 15.46 -18.24
N PRO A 145 -8.65 16.16 -18.86
CA PRO A 145 -8.14 15.97 -20.22
C PRO A 145 -7.21 14.74 -20.34
N PRO A 146 -7.10 14.11 -21.54
CA PRO A 146 -6.23 12.95 -21.73
C PRO A 146 -4.74 13.18 -21.43
N THR A 147 -4.30 14.44 -21.47
CA THR A 147 -2.91 14.84 -21.20
C THR A 147 -2.44 14.59 -19.77
N ILE A 148 -3.37 14.30 -18.85
CA ILE A 148 -3.08 14.00 -17.43
C ILE A 148 -3.53 12.60 -17.03
N HIS A 149 -3.79 11.70 -17.99
CA HIS A 149 -4.09 10.31 -17.70
C HIS A 149 -2.94 9.64 -16.96
N PHE A 150 -3.25 8.67 -16.13
CA PHE A 150 -2.23 7.88 -15.43
C PHE A 150 -1.35 7.06 -16.38
N GLY A 151 -1.89 6.69 -17.56
CA GLY A 151 -1.17 5.87 -18.52
C GLY A 151 -0.92 4.46 -18.00
N LYS A 152 0.25 3.89 -18.30
CA LYS A 152 0.64 2.58 -17.77
C LYS A 152 0.78 2.66 -16.25
N VAL A 153 0.18 1.71 -15.57
CA VAL A 153 0.27 1.58 -14.10
C VAL A 153 0.84 0.22 -13.75
N VAL A 154 1.88 0.21 -12.94
CA VAL A 154 2.37 -0.97 -12.22
C VAL A 154 2.67 -0.54 -10.80
N SER A 155 1.85 -0.96 -9.85
CA SER A 155 1.96 -0.54 -8.44
C SER A 155 1.47 -1.61 -7.48
N GLY A 156 1.66 -1.38 -6.18
CA GLY A 156 1.23 -2.37 -5.20
C GLY A 156 1.57 -2.05 -3.76
N GLN A 157 1.91 -3.11 -3.03
CA GLN A 157 2.39 -3.10 -1.66
C GLN A 157 3.79 -3.72 -1.61
N SER A 158 4.64 -3.18 -0.74
CA SER A 158 5.99 -3.71 -0.56
C SER A 158 6.36 -3.79 0.91
N ILE A 159 7.08 -4.83 1.29
CA ILE A 159 7.82 -4.87 2.55
C ILE A 159 9.30 -4.90 2.20
N ILE A 160 10.04 -3.87 2.61
CA ILE A 160 11.49 -3.84 2.48
C ILE A 160 12.14 -4.02 3.85
N SER A 161 13.23 -4.76 3.91
CA SER A 161 13.86 -5.17 5.17
C SER A 161 15.38 -5.24 5.08
N LYS A 162 16.05 -4.89 6.17
CA LYS A 162 17.47 -5.18 6.38
C LYS A 162 17.73 -6.65 6.72
N TYR A 163 16.68 -7.36 7.17
CA TYR A 163 16.69 -8.76 7.60
C TYR A 163 16.04 -9.66 6.55
N LEU A 164 16.41 -10.93 6.58
CA LEU A 164 15.94 -11.93 5.60
C LEU A 164 14.42 -12.08 5.63
N LEU A 165 13.81 -11.95 4.44
CA LEU A 165 12.40 -12.21 4.21
C LEU A 165 12.22 -13.58 3.53
N LYS A 166 11.19 -14.31 3.96
CA LYS A 166 10.83 -15.65 3.46
C LYS A 166 9.32 -15.82 3.35
N ASN A 167 8.87 -16.84 2.65
CA ASN A 167 7.48 -17.33 2.68
C ASN A 167 6.44 -16.24 2.36
N ASP A 168 6.74 -15.34 1.42
CA ASP A 168 5.81 -14.28 1.02
C ASP A 168 4.54 -14.87 0.39
N LYS A 169 3.43 -14.21 0.65
CA LYS A 169 2.11 -14.55 0.08
C LYS A 169 1.38 -13.26 -0.28
N ARG A 170 0.91 -13.21 -1.49
CA ARG A 170 -0.01 -12.19 -1.99
C ARG A 170 -1.43 -12.75 -1.92
N ILE A 171 -2.25 -12.23 -1.04
CA ILE A 171 -3.64 -12.65 -0.86
C ILE A 171 -4.53 -11.52 -1.37
N VAL A 172 -5.28 -11.79 -2.44
CA VAL A 172 -6.25 -10.85 -3.00
C VAL A 172 -7.51 -10.92 -2.15
N LEU A 173 -7.91 -9.77 -1.61
CA LEU A 173 -9.11 -9.62 -0.81
C LEU A 173 -10.35 -9.39 -1.69
N GLU A 174 -11.53 -9.51 -1.11
CA GLU A 174 -12.80 -9.32 -1.81
C GLU A 174 -12.83 -8.00 -2.60
N ARG A 175 -13.27 -8.05 -3.87
CA ARG A 175 -13.49 -6.86 -4.70
C ARG A 175 -14.88 -6.28 -4.47
N VAL A 176 -15.07 -5.00 -4.78
CA VAL A 176 -16.40 -4.34 -4.70
C VAL A 176 -17.38 -4.98 -5.68
N LYS A 177 -18.41 -5.64 -5.16
CA LYS A 177 -19.34 -6.47 -5.97
C LYS A 177 -20.17 -5.69 -6.99
N ASN A 178 -20.48 -4.45 -6.68
CA ASN A 178 -21.43 -3.65 -7.50
C ASN A 178 -20.72 -2.64 -8.40
N ASN A 179 -19.41 -2.76 -8.61
CA ASN A 179 -18.72 -1.93 -9.58
C ASN A 179 -19.21 -2.25 -10.99
N PRO A 180 -19.54 -1.23 -11.81
CA PRO A 180 -19.76 -1.45 -13.24
C PRO A 180 -18.49 -2.05 -13.88
N PHE A 181 -18.67 -2.95 -14.86
CA PHE A 181 -17.55 -3.68 -15.49
C PHE A 181 -16.43 -2.77 -16.00
N TYR A 182 -16.77 -1.59 -16.54
CA TYR A 182 -15.79 -0.64 -17.05
C TYR A 182 -14.99 0.06 -15.96
N ARG A 183 -15.51 0.17 -14.74
CA ARG A 183 -14.78 0.66 -13.57
C ARG A 183 -13.98 -0.46 -12.94
N ASP A 184 -14.58 -1.64 -12.82
CA ASP A 184 -13.93 -2.80 -12.22
C ASP A 184 -12.69 -3.25 -13.00
N ALA A 185 -12.73 -3.13 -14.33
CA ALA A 185 -11.60 -3.44 -15.21
C ALA A 185 -10.35 -2.59 -14.98
N PHE A 186 -10.49 -1.40 -14.40
CA PHE A 186 -9.36 -0.49 -14.09
C PHE A 186 -9.17 -0.27 -12.59
N TYR A 187 -9.89 -1.01 -11.75
CA TYR A 187 -9.84 -0.83 -10.31
C TYR A 187 -8.80 -1.76 -9.68
N LEU A 188 -7.92 -1.16 -8.89
CA LEU A 188 -6.87 -1.91 -8.21
C LEU A 188 -7.42 -2.98 -7.25
N GLU A 189 -6.67 -4.04 -7.06
CA GLU A 189 -6.95 -5.06 -6.05
C GLU A 189 -6.55 -4.58 -4.66
N ARG A 190 -7.28 -5.03 -3.65
CA ARG A 190 -6.88 -4.88 -2.24
C ARG A 190 -6.20 -6.16 -1.78
N LEU A 191 -5.10 -6.02 -1.05
CA LEU A 191 -4.27 -7.16 -0.68
C LEU A 191 -4.07 -7.26 0.83
N ALA A 192 -3.90 -8.52 1.30
CA ALA A 192 -3.11 -8.84 2.48
C ALA A 192 -1.79 -9.47 2.01
N GLN A 193 -0.69 -8.75 2.17
CA GLN A 193 0.66 -9.24 1.89
C GLN A 193 1.22 -9.86 3.17
N VAL A 194 1.51 -11.16 3.16
CA VAL A 194 2.04 -11.88 4.32
C VAL A 194 3.47 -12.31 4.03
N VAL A 195 4.40 -11.99 4.94
CA VAL A 195 5.80 -12.41 4.81
C VAL A 195 6.38 -12.77 6.17
N THR A 196 7.32 -13.70 6.19
CA THR A 196 8.10 -14.05 7.37
C THR A 196 9.41 -13.26 7.35
N VAL A 197 9.71 -12.53 8.44
CA VAL A 197 11.04 -11.94 8.67
C VAL A 197 11.78 -12.74 9.74
N GLU A 198 13.08 -12.98 9.53
CA GLU A 198 13.92 -13.69 10.49
C GLU A 198 14.67 -12.68 11.37
N LEU A 199 14.33 -12.64 12.67
CA LEU A 199 14.97 -11.78 13.67
C LEU A 199 15.50 -12.65 14.81
N GLU A 200 16.80 -12.60 15.10
CA GLU A 200 17.46 -13.40 16.15
C GLU A 200 17.19 -14.92 16.05
N GLY A 201 17.05 -15.42 14.83
CA GLY A 201 16.70 -16.84 14.60
C GLY A 201 15.25 -17.20 14.88
N LYS A 202 14.41 -16.21 15.22
CA LYS A 202 12.94 -16.39 15.37
C LYS A 202 12.23 -15.89 14.10
N GLU A 203 11.19 -16.59 13.70
CA GLU A 203 10.32 -16.20 12.60
C GLU A 203 9.21 -15.28 13.10
N VAL A 204 9.16 -14.05 12.58
CA VAL A 204 8.12 -13.06 12.85
C VAL A 204 7.24 -12.90 11.61
N ILE A 205 5.95 -13.00 11.76
CA ILE A 205 5.01 -12.83 10.65
C ILE A 205 4.61 -11.37 10.53
N LEU A 206 4.79 -10.81 9.33
CA LEU A 206 4.33 -9.47 8.96
C LEU A 206 3.13 -9.61 8.02
N ILE A 207 2.05 -8.90 8.31
CA ILE A 207 0.84 -8.84 7.50
C ILE A 207 0.60 -7.38 7.13
N ASN A 208 0.92 -7.00 5.90
CA ASN A 208 0.74 -5.66 5.36
C ASN A 208 -0.58 -5.59 4.60
N VAL A 209 -1.45 -4.65 4.95
CA VAL A 209 -2.77 -4.51 4.35
C VAL A 209 -3.03 -3.11 3.81
N HIS A 210 -3.84 -3.04 2.76
CA HIS A 210 -4.48 -1.82 2.31
C HIS A 210 -5.94 -2.14 1.96
N LEU A 211 -6.86 -1.77 2.85
CA LEU A 211 -8.28 -2.12 2.73
C LEU A 211 -9.05 -1.14 1.84
N GLU A 212 -10.25 -1.53 1.45
CA GLU A 212 -11.15 -0.75 0.60
C GLU A 212 -11.50 0.61 1.23
N ALA A 213 -11.33 1.68 0.45
CA ALA A 213 -11.51 3.05 0.92
C ALA A 213 -12.97 3.52 0.88
N PHE A 214 -13.73 3.14 -0.16
CA PHE A 214 -15.01 3.77 -0.48
C PHE A 214 -16.22 2.91 -0.14
N ASP A 215 -16.11 1.56 -0.27
CA ASP A 215 -17.21 0.65 0.04
C ASP A 215 -17.05 0.04 1.43
N ALA A 216 -17.87 0.51 2.37
CA ALA A 216 -17.79 0.10 3.77
C ALA A 216 -18.10 -1.38 3.98
N GLN A 217 -18.98 -1.98 3.18
CA GLN A 217 -19.32 -3.39 3.32
C GLN A 217 -18.18 -4.29 2.82
N THR A 218 -17.61 -3.96 1.66
CA THR A 218 -16.42 -4.67 1.15
C THR A 218 -15.26 -4.54 2.11
N ARG A 219 -15.00 -3.34 2.65
CA ARG A 219 -13.98 -3.14 3.68
C ARG A 219 -14.21 -4.01 4.91
N ALA A 220 -15.47 -4.15 5.36
CA ALA A 220 -15.79 -5.02 6.50
C ALA A 220 -15.51 -6.49 6.20
N ASN A 221 -15.86 -6.98 5.01
CA ASN A 221 -15.59 -8.35 4.59
C ASN A 221 -14.09 -8.62 4.47
N GLN A 222 -13.34 -7.70 3.86
CA GLN A 222 -11.88 -7.75 3.77
C GLN A 222 -11.22 -7.81 5.16
N PHE A 223 -11.72 -7.02 6.11
CA PHE A 223 -11.19 -7.02 7.46
C PHE A 223 -11.42 -8.34 8.19
N GLU A 224 -12.57 -8.99 8.02
CA GLU A 224 -12.82 -10.33 8.58
C GLU A 224 -11.85 -11.37 8.00
N GLU A 225 -11.54 -11.29 6.71
CA GLU A 225 -10.54 -12.15 6.10
C GLU A 225 -9.15 -11.89 6.69
N VAL A 226 -8.76 -10.62 6.84
CA VAL A 226 -7.50 -10.22 7.48
C VAL A 226 -7.42 -10.70 8.93
N LEU A 227 -8.51 -10.59 9.71
CA LEU A 227 -8.55 -11.13 11.08
C LEU A 227 -8.40 -12.65 11.10
N THR A 228 -8.96 -13.36 10.12
CA THR A 228 -8.78 -14.80 9.99
C THR A 228 -7.31 -15.15 9.74
N ILE A 229 -6.63 -14.41 8.86
CA ILE A 229 -5.19 -14.58 8.60
C ILE A 229 -4.37 -14.27 9.87
N PHE A 230 -4.65 -13.14 10.54
CA PHE A 230 -3.97 -12.74 11.77
C PHE A 230 -4.14 -13.77 12.88
N ASN A 231 -5.36 -14.26 13.11
CA ASN A 231 -5.67 -15.26 14.12
C ASN A 231 -4.97 -16.60 13.89
N LYS A 232 -4.75 -16.98 12.63
CA LYS A 232 -4.00 -18.18 12.26
C LYS A 232 -2.56 -18.12 12.75
N TYR A 233 -1.91 -16.94 12.62
CA TYR A 233 -0.49 -16.80 12.96
C TYR A 233 -0.23 -16.39 14.39
N LYS A 234 -1.08 -15.54 15.00
CA LYS A 234 -0.86 -14.95 16.33
C LYS A 234 -0.71 -15.98 17.47
N THR A 235 -1.16 -17.22 17.26
CA THR A 235 -1.07 -18.30 18.25
C THR A 235 0.24 -19.07 18.19
N THR A 236 0.95 -19.00 17.06
CA THR A 236 2.14 -19.80 16.78
C THR A 236 3.41 -18.98 16.60
N HIS A 237 3.28 -17.71 16.20
CA HIS A 237 4.40 -16.83 15.90
C HIS A 237 4.20 -15.42 16.48
N PRO A 238 5.28 -14.72 16.80
CA PRO A 238 5.24 -13.26 16.89
C PRO A 238 4.65 -12.70 15.58
N THR A 239 3.58 -11.91 15.68
CA THR A 239 2.85 -11.45 14.50
C THR A 239 2.60 -9.96 14.58
N ILE A 240 2.88 -9.25 13.50
CA ILE A 240 2.61 -7.82 13.33
C ILE A 240 1.67 -7.66 12.14
N LEU A 241 0.52 -7.04 12.39
CA LEU A 241 -0.47 -6.65 11.36
C LEU A 241 -0.45 -5.14 11.24
N LEU A 242 -0.14 -4.63 10.05
CA LEU A 242 0.05 -3.20 9.82
C LEU A 242 -0.45 -2.77 8.45
N GLY A 243 -0.64 -1.47 8.26
CA GLY A 243 -1.05 -0.91 6.99
C GLY A 243 -2.10 0.18 7.11
N ASP A 244 -2.69 0.51 5.96
CA ASP A 244 -3.84 1.38 5.82
C ASP A 244 -5.15 0.56 5.86
N PHE A 245 -5.88 0.71 6.95
CA PHE A 245 -7.15 0.01 7.17
C PHE A 245 -8.36 0.77 6.64
N ASN A 246 -8.18 2.02 6.22
CA ASN A 246 -9.28 2.90 5.81
C ASN A 246 -10.44 2.95 6.81
N SER A 247 -10.14 2.80 8.11
CA SER A 247 -11.10 2.68 9.21
C SER A 247 -10.70 3.58 10.37
N GLU A 248 -11.52 4.58 10.64
CA GLU A 248 -11.27 5.65 11.63
C GLU A 248 -11.40 5.17 13.09
N ALA A 249 -10.37 5.40 13.88
CA ALA A 249 -10.28 4.96 15.27
C ALA A 249 -11.42 5.49 16.19
N ARG A 250 -11.87 6.72 15.97
CA ARG A 250 -12.88 7.36 16.83
C ARG A 250 -14.30 6.93 16.54
N SER A 251 -14.54 6.25 15.43
CA SER A 251 -15.87 5.78 15.08
C SER A 251 -16.17 4.46 15.81
N GLU A 252 -17.13 4.47 16.74
CA GLU A 252 -17.55 3.27 17.47
C GLU A 252 -18.04 2.14 16.57
N LYS A 253 -18.56 2.47 15.38
CA LYS A 253 -19.06 1.52 14.40
C LYS A 253 -17.99 1.07 13.39
N ALA A 254 -16.79 1.62 13.48
CA ALA A 254 -15.70 1.26 12.56
C ALA A 254 -15.24 -0.18 12.78
N ILE A 255 -14.90 -0.85 11.70
CA ILE A 255 -14.44 -2.24 11.75
C ILE A 255 -13.19 -2.42 12.62
N ILE A 256 -12.35 -1.38 12.73
CA ILE A 256 -11.13 -1.39 13.52
C ILE A 256 -11.37 -1.65 15.01
N GLN A 257 -12.59 -1.35 15.52
CA GLN A 257 -12.95 -1.61 16.92
C GLN A 257 -12.88 -3.10 17.27
N LYS A 258 -13.05 -4.00 16.30
CA LYS A 258 -12.97 -5.45 16.54
C LYS A 258 -11.57 -5.87 16.99
N ILE A 259 -10.50 -5.31 16.38
CA ILE A 259 -9.15 -5.65 16.79
C ILE A 259 -8.72 -4.93 18.07
N PHE A 260 -9.22 -3.72 18.32
CA PHE A 260 -9.00 -3.02 19.59
C PHE A 260 -9.58 -3.79 20.80
N ALA A 261 -10.65 -4.56 20.59
CA ALA A 261 -11.28 -5.38 21.61
C ALA A 261 -10.63 -6.77 21.77
N MET A 262 -9.58 -7.09 21.00
CA MET A 262 -8.93 -8.41 21.08
C MET A 262 -7.93 -8.48 22.22
N ASP A 263 -8.01 -9.55 23.02
CA ASP A 263 -7.04 -9.82 24.09
C ASP A 263 -5.65 -10.12 23.53
N ASN A 264 -4.62 -9.64 24.23
CA ASN A 264 -3.20 -9.82 23.93
C ASN A 264 -2.79 -9.31 22.54
N VAL A 265 -3.46 -8.24 22.07
CA VAL A 265 -3.11 -7.51 20.85
C VAL A 265 -2.87 -6.05 21.23
N GLY A 266 -1.65 -5.60 21.09
CA GLY A 266 -1.26 -4.21 21.29
C GLY A 266 -1.43 -3.39 20.02
N ASN A 267 -1.52 -2.07 20.18
CA ASN A 267 -1.54 -1.11 19.08
C ASN A 267 -0.44 -0.06 19.30
N ALA A 268 0.52 0.00 18.39
CA ALA A 268 1.67 0.89 18.51
C ALA A 268 1.30 2.35 18.17
N ALA A 269 1.99 3.29 18.81
CA ALA A 269 1.75 4.73 18.61
C ALA A 269 0.27 5.12 18.73
N PHE A 270 -0.44 4.48 19.67
CA PHE A 270 -1.86 4.70 19.85
C PHE A 270 -2.20 4.95 21.32
N ASN A 271 -2.72 6.13 21.60
CA ASN A 271 -3.23 6.49 22.89
C ASN A 271 -4.70 6.93 22.74
N VAL A 272 -5.62 6.19 23.33
CA VAL A 272 -7.06 6.45 23.23
C VAL A 272 -7.47 7.85 23.74
N LEU A 273 -6.69 8.41 24.66
CA LEU A 273 -6.93 9.76 25.21
C LEU A 273 -6.36 10.88 24.33
N ASN A 274 -5.40 10.54 23.45
CA ASN A 274 -4.77 11.51 22.54
C ASN A 274 -4.37 10.79 21.24
N ILE A 275 -5.34 10.58 20.37
CA ILE A 275 -5.14 9.86 19.11
C ILE A 275 -4.43 10.78 18.10
N GLU A 276 -3.20 10.44 17.74
CA GLU A 276 -2.49 11.09 16.65
C GLU A 276 -3.03 10.60 15.31
N ASN A 277 -3.40 11.53 14.44
CA ASN A 277 -3.95 11.26 13.12
C ASN A 277 -2.86 10.97 12.09
N THR A 278 -3.21 10.20 11.06
CA THR A 278 -2.30 9.85 9.96
C THR A 278 -2.76 10.38 8.60
N PHE A 279 -4.03 10.70 8.46
CA PHE A 279 -4.64 11.24 7.24
C PHE A 279 -5.46 12.51 7.58
N ASN A 280 -5.47 13.54 6.82
CA ASN A 280 -4.65 13.95 5.70
C ASN A 280 -3.35 14.61 6.22
N SER A 281 -2.19 14.32 5.63
CA SER A 281 -0.87 14.70 6.18
C SER A 281 -0.68 16.21 6.39
N LYS A 282 -1.35 17.06 5.60
CA LYS A 282 -1.29 18.52 5.71
C LYS A 282 -2.05 19.05 6.93
N ASP A 283 -3.23 18.51 7.21
CA ASP A 283 -4.08 18.84 8.35
C ASP A 283 -4.73 17.53 8.84
N PRO A 284 -4.01 16.75 9.67
CA PRO A 284 -4.41 15.39 10.01
C PRO A 284 -5.70 15.36 10.84
N PHE A 285 -6.74 14.67 10.32
CA PHE A 285 -8.05 14.60 10.97
C PHE A 285 -8.57 13.17 11.18
N GLN A 286 -7.93 12.14 10.58
CA GLN A 286 -8.28 10.73 10.75
C GLN A 286 -7.07 9.90 11.15
N ARG A 287 -7.29 8.86 11.99
CA ARG A 287 -6.33 7.79 12.24
C ARG A 287 -6.82 6.53 11.53
N ILE A 288 -6.17 6.18 10.42
CA ILE A 288 -6.54 5.04 9.56
C ILE A 288 -5.38 4.08 9.28
N ASP A 289 -4.15 4.46 9.64
CA ASP A 289 -2.95 3.64 9.54
C ASP A 289 -2.55 3.13 10.94
N TYR A 290 -2.30 1.82 11.06
CA TYR A 290 -2.05 1.17 12.35
C TYR A 290 -0.94 0.14 12.27
N ILE A 291 -0.36 -0.19 13.47
CA ILE A 291 0.53 -1.33 13.69
C ILE A 291 0.01 -2.09 14.92
N PHE A 292 -0.59 -3.25 14.69
CA PHE A 292 -1.01 -4.19 15.73
C PHE A 292 0.04 -5.28 15.91
N TYR A 293 0.23 -5.75 17.13
CA TYR A 293 1.21 -6.77 17.45
C TYR A 293 0.74 -7.72 18.54
N THR A 294 1.29 -8.92 18.58
CA THR A 294 1.01 -9.93 19.61
C THR A 294 1.79 -9.64 20.90
N GLU A 295 1.12 -9.19 21.97
CA GLU A 295 1.74 -8.77 23.23
C GLU A 295 2.45 -9.90 23.99
N LYS A 296 2.04 -11.16 23.79
CA LYS A 296 2.68 -12.32 24.44
C LYS A 296 4.10 -12.58 23.94
N THR A 297 4.41 -12.20 22.70
CA THR A 297 5.65 -12.55 22.01
C THR A 297 6.48 -11.33 21.61
N ILE A 298 5.86 -10.15 21.63
CA ILE A 298 6.47 -8.86 21.29
C ILE A 298 6.36 -7.93 22.49
N GLU A 299 7.48 -7.33 22.87
CA GLU A 299 7.56 -6.24 23.84
C GLU A 299 7.57 -4.91 23.09
N TYR A 300 6.54 -4.10 23.27
CA TYR A 300 6.47 -2.75 22.74
C TYR A 300 7.39 -1.81 23.52
N ILE A 301 8.29 -1.10 22.84
CA ILE A 301 9.22 -0.16 23.44
C ILE A 301 8.73 1.28 23.28
N SER A 302 8.43 1.67 22.03
CA SER A 302 7.90 3.01 21.72
C SER A 302 7.29 3.03 20.33
N GLY A 303 6.54 4.06 20.02
CA GLY A 303 6.03 4.33 18.68
C GLY A 303 5.55 5.77 18.57
N LYS A 304 5.44 6.24 17.35
CA LYS A 304 4.98 7.60 17.02
C LYS A 304 4.47 7.69 15.58
N VAL A 305 3.66 8.69 15.31
CA VAL A 305 3.39 9.16 13.96
C VAL A 305 4.56 10.04 13.51
N LEU A 306 5.07 9.79 12.31
CA LEU A 306 6.25 10.46 11.77
C LEU A 306 5.85 11.72 11.00
N THR A 307 5.49 12.78 11.71
CA THR A 307 4.99 14.03 11.13
C THR A 307 6.02 14.78 10.28
N GLN A 308 7.31 14.51 10.48
CA GLN A 308 8.40 15.13 9.71
C GLN A 308 8.42 14.71 8.23
N PHE A 309 7.73 13.62 7.83
CA PHE A 309 7.57 13.26 6.42
C PHE A 309 6.73 14.27 5.63
N GLY A 310 5.99 15.13 6.33
CA GLY A 310 5.25 16.24 5.74
C GLY A 310 4.26 15.81 4.67
N GLU A 311 4.18 16.58 3.58
CA GLU A 311 3.20 16.40 2.50
C GLU A 311 3.74 15.52 1.34
N ALA A 312 4.74 14.65 1.55
CA ALA A 312 5.25 13.75 0.51
C ALA A 312 4.22 12.68 0.09
N SER A 313 3.30 12.34 0.98
CA SER A 313 2.07 11.58 0.77
C SER A 313 0.92 12.31 1.43
N ASP A 314 -0.32 11.97 1.12
CA ASP A 314 -1.50 12.37 1.87
C ASP A 314 -1.66 11.61 3.20
N HIS A 315 -0.80 10.62 3.48
CA HIS A 315 -0.68 9.92 4.76
C HIS A 315 0.63 10.22 5.48
N LEU A 316 0.62 10.10 6.81
CA LEU A 316 1.80 10.13 7.66
C LEU A 316 2.17 8.71 8.09
N PRO A 317 3.48 8.35 8.06
CA PRO A 317 3.92 7.03 8.48
C PRO A 317 3.75 6.82 9.99
N VAL A 318 3.60 5.54 10.39
CA VAL A 318 3.61 5.12 11.80
C VAL A 318 4.81 4.24 12.09
N GLU A 319 5.57 4.56 13.13
CA GLU A 319 6.72 3.78 13.61
C GLU A 319 6.36 2.98 14.87
N MET A 320 6.88 1.77 14.96
CA MET A 320 6.96 0.97 16.18
C MET A 320 8.39 0.50 16.43
N LYS A 321 8.88 0.65 17.67
CA LYS A 321 10.09 0.00 18.16
C LYS A 321 9.72 -1.10 19.14
N PHE A 322 10.35 -2.28 18.99
CA PHE A 322 9.97 -3.47 19.75
C PHE A 322 11.15 -4.40 19.97
N LYS A 323 10.97 -5.35 20.92
CA LYS A 323 11.83 -6.52 21.12
C LYS A 323 11.02 -7.81 20.99
N LEU A 324 11.70 -8.91 20.75
CA LEU A 324 11.10 -10.24 20.87
C LEU A 324 11.24 -10.74 22.30
N LYS A 325 10.14 -11.29 22.84
CA LYS A 325 10.11 -11.93 24.16
C LYS A 325 10.63 -13.37 24.11
#